data_e2a0556c50b32729bf5fcef1fcf4b8d8
#
_entry.id   e2a0556c50b32729bf5fcef1fcf4b8d8
#
_cell.length_a   1.000
_cell.length_b   1.000
_cell.length_c   1.000
_cell.angle_alpha   90.00
_cell.angle_beta   90.00
_cell.angle_gamma   90.00
#
_symmetry.space_group_name_H-M   'P 1'
#
loop_
_entity.id
_entity.type
_entity.pdbx_description
1 polymer ?
#
loop_
_entity_poly.entity_id
_entity_poly.type
_entity_poly.pdbx_seq_one_letter_code
_entity_poly.pdbx_strand_id
1 'polypeptide(L)'
;EMRKAEGENIKQDLLVRIERVQNLVDKIAENSKGIVEEYVSKLEKRVKEILKTDVVDENRIAQEAVIYADKTSIEEELTRLNSHIVQFKELVNSDGPVGKKLDFMIQEMNRETNTIGSKAGSGEITKAVIDLKVELEDIREQIQNIE
;
A
#
# COMPACT_ATOMS: atom_id res chain seq x y z
N GLU A 1 15.34 -17.17 -30.73
CA GLU A 1 15.72 -17.78 -29.45
C GLU A 1 16.20 -16.78 -28.42
N MET A 2 17.00 -15.79 -28.78
CA MET A 2 17.46 -14.73 -27.89
C MET A 2 16.28 -13.92 -27.30
N ARG A 3 15.30 -13.56 -28.12
CA ARG A 3 14.11 -12.83 -27.65
C ARG A 3 13.30 -13.64 -26.66
N LYS A 4 13.21 -14.95 -26.88
CA LYS A 4 12.46 -15.84 -25.99
C LYS A 4 13.16 -15.99 -24.64
N ALA A 5 14.49 -16.11 -24.63
CA ALA A 5 15.29 -16.18 -23.40
C ALA A 5 15.24 -14.86 -22.62
N GLU A 6 15.33 -13.72 -23.31
CA GLU A 6 15.21 -12.41 -22.70
C GLU A 6 13.82 -12.19 -22.12
N GLY A 7 12.78 -12.62 -22.84
CA GLY A 7 11.38 -12.55 -22.38
C GLY A 7 11.15 -13.34 -21.11
N GLU A 8 11.73 -14.54 -21.01
CA GLU A 8 11.63 -15.36 -19.79
C GLU A 8 12.38 -14.73 -18.63
N ASN A 9 13.56 -14.15 -18.88
CA ASN A 9 14.33 -13.46 -17.84
C ASN A 9 13.59 -12.24 -17.31
N ILE A 10 12.93 -11.48 -18.20
CA ILE A 10 12.12 -10.33 -17.81
C ILE A 10 10.93 -10.77 -16.97
N LYS A 11 10.25 -11.84 -17.37
CA LYS A 11 9.13 -12.40 -16.61
C LYS A 11 9.55 -12.82 -15.20
N GLN A 12 10.68 -13.51 -15.08
CA GLN A 12 11.21 -13.91 -13.78
C GLN A 12 11.55 -12.71 -12.92
N ASP A 13 12.15 -11.68 -13.50
CA ASP A 13 12.45 -10.43 -12.80
C ASP A 13 11.18 -9.75 -12.31
N LEU A 14 10.14 -9.70 -13.14
CA LEU A 14 8.85 -9.13 -12.75
C LEU A 14 8.23 -9.88 -11.57
N LEU A 15 8.32 -11.21 -11.57
CA LEU A 15 7.79 -12.02 -10.47
C LEU A 15 8.54 -11.76 -9.16
N VAL A 16 9.86 -11.60 -9.22
CA VAL A 16 10.67 -11.25 -8.06
C VAL A 16 10.28 -9.86 -7.54
N ARG A 17 10.11 -8.90 -8.43
CA ARG A 17 9.75 -7.53 -8.07
C ARG A 17 8.36 -7.44 -7.48
N ILE A 18 7.39 -8.17 -8.01
CA ILE A 18 6.03 -8.16 -7.47
C ILE A 18 5.98 -8.76 -6.06
N GLU A 19 6.88 -9.70 -5.74
CA GLU A 19 7.00 -10.20 -4.37
C GLU A 19 7.50 -9.13 -3.41
N ARG A 20 8.39 -8.24 -3.86
CA ARG A 20 8.82 -7.08 -3.07
C ARG A 20 7.64 -6.13 -2.81
N VAL A 21 6.81 -5.93 -3.84
CA VAL A 21 5.58 -5.14 -3.70
C VAL A 21 4.66 -5.78 -2.65
N GLN A 22 4.47 -7.10 -2.72
CA GLN A 22 3.65 -7.81 -1.73
C GLN A 22 4.16 -7.63 -0.31
N ASN A 23 5.47 -7.71 -0.12
CA ASN A 23 6.08 -7.53 1.21
C ASN A 23 5.85 -6.11 1.74
N LEU A 24 5.92 -5.10 0.88
CA LEU A 24 5.65 -3.72 1.27
C LEU A 24 4.17 -3.50 1.60
N VAL A 25 3.27 -4.10 0.82
CA VAL A 25 1.82 -4.05 1.08
C VAL A 25 1.52 -4.71 2.43
N ASP A 26 2.12 -5.85 2.71
CA ASP A 26 1.95 -6.55 3.98
C ASP A 26 2.47 -5.72 5.16
N LYS A 27 3.58 -5.02 4.97
CA LYS A 27 4.15 -4.12 5.97
C LYS A 27 3.21 -2.95 6.26
N ILE A 28 2.61 -2.38 5.22
CA ILE A 28 1.61 -1.30 5.38
C ILE A 28 0.41 -1.83 6.16
N ALA A 29 -0.09 -3.02 5.81
CA ALA A 29 -1.22 -3.64 6.50
C ALA A 29 -0.93 -3.84 7.98
N GLU A 30 0.25 -4.34 8.30
CA GLU A 30 0.66 -4.57 9.69
C GLU A 30 0.76 -3.26 10.48
N ASN A 31 1.38 -2.25 9.89
CA ASN A 31 1.54 -0.95 10.55
C ASN A 31 0.23 -0.17 10.69
N SER A 32 -0.79 -0.49 9.89
CA SER A 32 -2.09 0.18 9.98
C SER A 32 -2.93 -0.28 11.17
N LYS A 33 -2.62 -1.43 11.76
CA LYS A 33 -3.45 -2.02 12.82
C LYS A 33 -3.53 -1.20 14.10
N GLY A 34 -2.50 -0.46 14.44
CA GLY A 34 -2.45 0.31 15.69
C GLY A 34 -2.71 1.80 15.56
N ILE A 35 -3.08 2.27 14.37
CA ILE A 35 -3.20 3.72 14.09
C ILE A 35 -4.22 4.41 14.99
N VAL A 36 -5.41 3.81 15.14
CA VAL A 36 -6.51 4.42 15.93
C VAL A 36 -6.17 4.44 17.41
N GLU A 37 -5.65 3.35 17.93
CA GLU A 37 -5.27 3.25 19.35
C GLU A 37 -4.17 4.24 19.71
N GLU A 38 -3.19 4.39 18.84
CA GLU A 38 -2.12 5.37 19.03
C GLU A 38 -2.67 6.79 19.03
N TYR A 39 -3.58 7.09 18.11
CA TYR A 39 -4.24 8.40 18.05
C TYR A 39 -5.02 8.70 19.34
N VAL A 40 -5.82 7.73 19.81
CA VAL A 40 -6.62 7.88 21.03
C VAL A 40 -5.71 8.12 22.23
N SER A 41 -4.64 7.36 22.35
CA SER A 41 -3.68 7.50 23.45
C SER A 41 -3.07 8.91 23.49
N LYS A 42 -2.65 9.41 22.33
CA LYS A 42 -2.08 10.77 22.21
C LYS A 42 -3.12 11.84 22.51
N LEU A 43 -4.36 11.63 22.04
CA LEU A 43 -5.45 12.58 22.27
C LEU A 43 -5.78 12.69 23.76
N GLU A 44 -5.92 11.56 24.45
CA GLU A 44 -6.19 11.55 25.90
C GLU A 44 -5.09 12.26 26.67
N LYS A 45 -3.85 11.98 26.34
CA LYS A 45 -2.70 12.61 26.98
C LYS A 45 -2.71 14.13 26.79
N ARG A 46 -2.98 14.57 25.55
CA ARG A 46 -3.01 15.99 25.21
C ARG A 46 -4.16 16.72 25.90
N VAL A 47 -5.33 16.10 25.97
CA VAL A 47 -6.49 16.67 26.69
C VAL A 47 -6.16 16.86 28.16
N LYS A 48 -5.57 15.85 28.79
CA LYS A 48 -5.16 15.94 30.21
C LYS A 48 -4.14 17.07 30.45
N GLU A 49 -3.19 17.23 29.55
CA GLU A 49 -2.18 18.27 29.61
C GLU A 49 -2.79 19.67 29.48
N ILE A 50 -3.70 19.85 28.51
CA ILE A 50 -4.34 21.15 28.25
C ILE A 50 -5.28 21.55 29.37
N LEU A 51 -6.13 20.63 29.82
CA LEU A 51 -7.14 20.91 30.85
C LEU A 51 -6.62 20.76 32.26
N LYS A 52 -5.40 20.25 32.45
CA LYS A 52 -4.76 19.98 33.73
C LYS A 52 -5.68 19.17 34.67
N THR A 53 -6.32 18.14 34.10
CA THR A 53 -7.23 17.25 34.79
C THR A 53 -6.98 15.82 34.36
N ASP A 54 -7.26 14.86 35.26
CA ASP A 54 -7.20 13.44 34.96
C ASP A 54 -8.55 12.90 34.46
N VAL A 55 -9.58 13.75 34.46
CA VAL A 55 -10.93 13.37 34.01
C VAL A 55 -11.06 13.67 32.53
N VAL A 56 -11.36 12.62 31.74
CA VAL A 56 -11.55 12.71 30.31
C VAL A 56 -12.96 12.23 29.99
N ASP A 57 -13.66 12.92 29.08
CA ASP A 57 -14.97 12.49 28.59
C ASP A 57 -14.79 11.32 27.61
N GLU A 58 -15.02 10.11 28.10
CA GLU A 58 -14.84 8.89 27.33
C GLU A 58 -15.75 8.81 26.09
N ASN A 59 -16.98 9.34 26.19
CA ASN A 59 -17.90 9.36 25.05
C ASN A 59 -17.37 10.24 23.93
N ARG A 60 -16.78 11.38 24.27
CA ARG A 60 -16.20 12.29 23.30
C ARG A 60 -14.96 11.67 22.63
N ILE A 61 -14.13 11.01 23.41
CA ILE A 61 -12.96 10.31 22.90
C ILE A 61 -13.41 9.19 21.95
N ALA A 62 -14.45 8.43 22.31
CA ALA A 62 -15.00 7.36 21.45
C ALA A 62 -15.49 7.91 20.12
N GLN A 63 -16.18 9.07 20.13
CA GLN A 63 -16.65 9.71 18.89
C GLN A 63 -15.49 10.13 18.00
N GLU A 64 -14.45 10.73 18.58
CA GLU A 64 -13.26 11.13 17.82
C GLU A 64 -12.51 9.90 17.26
N ALA A 65 -12.48 8.81 18.01
CA ALA A 65 -11.87 7.55 17.56
C ALA A 65 -12.58 7.00 16.31
N VAL A 66 -13.91 7.03 16.30
CA VAL A 66 -14.70 6.56 15.13
C VAL A 66 -14.43 7.45 13.92
N ILE A 67 -14.43 8.76 14.10
CA ILE A 67 -14.16 9.71 13.02
C ILE A 67 -12.76 9.46 12.44
N TYR A 68 -11.77 9.30 13.30
CA TYR A 68 -10.39 9.04 12.86
C TYR A 68 -10.25 7.69 12.17
N ALA A 69 -10.91 6.65 12.70
CA ALA A 69 -10.91 5.32 12.10
C ALA A 69 -11.46 5.35 10.67
N ASP A 70 -12.58 6.04 10.46
CA ASP A 70 -13.18 6.18 9.14
C ASP A 70 -12.28 6.95 8.17
N LYS A 71 -11.67 8.02 8.67
CA LYS A 71 -10.77 8.87 7.87
C LYS A 71 -9.50 8.15 7.42
N THR A 72 -8.95 7.28 8.28
CA THR A 72 -7.67 6.63 8.04
C THR A 72 -7.78 5.19 7.56
N SER A 73 -9.00 4.67 7.36
CA SER A 73 -9.20 3.31 6.90
C SER A 73 -8.65 3.11 5.49
N ILE A 74 -7.78 2.13 5.34
CA ILE A 74 -7.15 1.77 4.06
C ILE A 74 -7.48 0.34 3.64
N GLU A 75 -8.49 -0.27 4.24
CA GLU A 75 -8.89 -1.66 3.98
C GLU A 75 -9.25 -1.90 2.52
N GLU A 76 -9.99 -0.99 1.89
CA GLU A 76 -10.37 -1.10 0.48
C GLU A 76 -9.15 -1.05 -0.43
N GLU A 77 -8.24 -0.11 -0.17
CA GLU A 77 -7.02 0.06 -0.94
C GLU A 77 -6.12 -1.17 -0.83
N LEU A 78 -5.98 -1.74 0.36
CA LEU A 78 -5.21 -2.96 0.58
C LEU A 78 -5.82 -4.15 -0.14
N THR A 79 -7.15 -4.28 -0.10
CA THR A 79 -7.88 -5.34 -0.81
C THR A 79 -7.64 -5.24 -2.31
N ARG A 80 -7.72 -4.04 -2.87
CA ARG A 80 -7.48 -3.82 -4.30
C ARG A 80 -6.03 -4.09 -4.68
N LEU A 81 -5.07 -3.65 -3.86
CA LEU A 81 -3.66 -3.95 -4.10
C LEU A 81 -3.40 -5.46 -4.13
N ASN A 82 -3.90 -6.19 -3.14
CA ASN A 82 -3.73 -7.64 -3.10
C ASN A 82 -4.36 -8.33 -4.30
N SER A 83 -5.54 -7.89 -4.71
CA SER A 83 -6.21 -8.40 -5.91
C SER A 83 -5.39 -8.14 -7.17
N HIS A 84 -4.87 -6.94 -7.33
CA HIS A 84 -4.04 -6.58 -8.48
C HIS A 84 -2.73 -7.36 -8.51
N ILE A 85 -2.14 -7.64 -7.36
CA ILE A 85 -0.92 -8.45 -7.29
C ILE A 85 -1.18 -9.86 -7.80
N VAL A 86 -2.28 -10.49 -7.40
CA VAL A 86 -2.66 -11.83 -7.89
C VAL A 86 -2.86 -11.81 -9.40
N GLN A 87 -3.61 -10.83 -9.91
CA GLN A 87 -3.87 -10.67 -11.33
C GLN A 87 -2.59 -10.41 -12.12
N PHE A 88 -1.69 -9.61 -11.56
CA PHE A 88 -0.39 -9.31 -12.16
C PHE A 88 0.42 -10.61 -12.37
N LYS A 89 0.49 -11.44 -11.34
CA LYS A 89 1.19 -12.73 -11.42
C LYS A 89 0.58 -13.64 -12.50
N GLU A 90 -0.73 -13.69 -12.58
CA GLU A 90 -1.44 -14.48 -13.58
C GLU A 90 -1.11 -13.99 -15.00
N LEU A 91 -1.11 -12.67 -15.21
CA LEU A 91 -0.79 -12.09 -16.50
C LEU A 91 0.67 -12.34 -16.91
N VAL A 92 1.60 -12.22 -15.98
CA VAL A 92 3.02 -12.49 -16.25
C VAL A 92 3.21 -13.93 -16.71
N ASN A 93 2.47 -14.86 -16.13
CA ASN A 93 2.55 -16.29 -16.46
C ASN A 93 1.71 -16.69 -17.67
N SER A 94 0.91 -15.79 -18.22
CA SER A 94 0.06 -16.08 -19.38
C SER A 94 0.85 -15.95 -20.69
N ASP A 95 0.30 -16.56 -21.74
CA ASP A 95 0.85 -16.45 -23.09
C ASP A 95 0.31 -15.18 -23.78
N GLY A 96 1.11 -14.66 -24.71
CA GLY A 96 0.72 -13.53 -25.56
C GLY A 96 1.17 -12.17 -25.02
N PRO A 97 0.83 -11.10 -25.75
CA PRO A 97 1.23 -9.74 -25.39
C PRO A 97 0.44 -9.22 -24.19
N VAL A 98 1.11 -8.94 -23.10
CA VAL A 98 0.48 -8.50 -21.83
C VAL A 98 0.98 -7.15 -21.33
N GLY A 99 1.94 -6.54 -22.03
CA GLY A 99 2.59 -5.31 -21.57
C GLY A 99 1.63 -4.20 -21.21
N LYS A 100 0.62 -3.92 -22.05
CA LYS A 100 -0.37 -2.87 -21.79
C LYS A 100 -1.24 -3.18 -20.57
N LYS A 101 -1.63 -4.45 -20.39
CA LYS A 101 -2.42 -4.87 -19.24
C LYS A 101 -1.63 -4.75 -17.95
N LEU A 102 -0.36 -5.17 -17.99
CA LEU A 102 0.54 -5.04 -16.85
C LEU A 102 0.76 -3.57 -16.47
N ASP A 103 0.99 -2.72 -17.47
CA ASP A 103 1.17 -1.28 -17.26
C ASP A 103 -0.07 -0.66 -16.61
N PHE A 104 -1.25 -1.00 -17.10
CA PHE A 104 -2.51 -0.55 -16.51
C PHE A 104 -2.62 -0.97 -15.04
N MET A 105 -2.26 -2.22 -14.73
CA MET A 105 -2.30 -2.69 -13.35
C MET A 105 -1.34 -1.94 -12.44
N ILE A 106 -0.14 -1.63 -12.92
CA ILE A 106 0.83 -0.85 -12.15
C ILE A 106 0.29 0.56 -11.90
N GLN A 107 -0.37 1.18 -12.89
CA GLN A 107 -1.00 2.48 -12.71
C GLN A 107 -2.08 2.43 -11.63
N GLU A 108 -2.92 1.39 -11.64
CA GLU A 108 -3.95 1.20 -10.62
C GLU A 108 -3.36 0.98 -9.23
N MET A 109 -2.31 0.17 -9.14
CA MET A 109 -1.61 -0.05 -7.88
C MET A 109 -0.98 1.24 -7.34
N ASN A 110 -0.41 2.06 -8.23
CA ASN A 110 0.15 3.35 -7.85
C ASN A 110 -0.93 4.29 -7.31
N ARG A 111 -2.10 4.26 -7.92
CA ARG A 111 -3.26 5.04 -7.48
C ARG A 111 -3.67 4.65 -6.06
N GLU A 112 -3.80 3.34 -5.79
CA GLU A 112 -4.14 2.85 -4.46
C GLU A 112 -3.06 3.23 -3.43
N THR A 113 -1.80 3.16 -3.82
CA THR A 113 -0.67 3.53 -2.97
C THR A 113 -0.71 5.01 -2.60
N ASN A 114 -1.02 5.88 -3.55
CA ASN A 114 -1.18 7.31 -3.29
C ASN A 114 -2.32 7.58 -2.32
N THR A 115 -3.44 6.87 -2.46
CA THR A 115 -4.58 7.01 -1.56
C THR A 115 -4.21 6.58 -0.14
N ILE A 116 -3.49 5.48 0.01
CA ILE A 116 -2.99 5.01 1.31
C ILE A 116 -2.12 6.09 1.96
N GLY A 117 -1.19 6.66 1.21
CA GLY A 117 -0.31 7.72 1.70
C GLY A 117 -1.07 8.96 2.15
N SER A 118 -2.15 9.28 1.45
CA SER A 118 -3.02 10.42 1.78
C SER A 118 -3.86 10.18 3.03
N LYS A 119 -4.40 8.96 3.19
CA LYS A 119 -5.29 8.60 4.30
C LYS A 119 -4.57 8.27 5.59
N ALA A 120 -3.47 7.54 5.51
CA ALA A 120 -2.81 6.93 6.66
C ALA A 120 -1.30 7.17 6.69
N GLY A 121 -0.82 8.17 5.97
CA GLY A 121 0.60 8.45 5.85
C GLY A 121 1.20 9.02 7.12
N SER A 122 1.79 8.18 7.95
CA SER A 122 2.54 8.55 9.14
C SER A 122 3.65 7.52 9.40
N GLY A 123 4.79 7.97 9.91
CA GLY A 123 5.88 7.10 10.34
C GLY A 123 6.25 6.01 9.33
N GLU A 124 6.15 4.77 9.76
CA GLU A 124 6.52 3.59 8.96
C GLU A 124 5.66 3.41 7.71
N ILE A 125 4.40 3.81 7.75
CA ILE A 125 3.52 3.73 6.57
C ILE A 125 4.01 4.68 5.48
N THR A 126 4.37 5.90 5.82
CA THR A 126 4.91 6.86 4.85
C THR A 126 6.16 6.30 4.17
N LYS A 127 7.06 5.72 4.96
CA LYS A 127 8.28 5.10 4.44
C LYS A 127 7.96 3.96 3.48
N ALA A 128 7.06 3.07 3.87
CA ALA A 128 6.66 1.93 3.04
C ALA A 128 5.95 2.38 1.75
N VAL A 129 5.15 3.44 1.81
CA VAL A 129 4.50 4.02 0.63
C VAL A 129 5.54 4.54 -0.37
N ILE A 130 6.56 5.24 0.13
CA ILE A 130 7.65 5.74 -0.73
C ILE A 130 8.38 4.57 -1.39
N ASP A 131 8.75 3.56 -0.63
CA ASP A 131 9.43 2.38 -1.14
C ASP A 131 8.57 1.62 -2.16
N LEU A 132 7.27 1.51 -1.89
CA LEU A 132 6.32 0.86 -2.79
C LEU A 132 6.22 1.60 -4.12
N LYS A 133 6.18 2.93 -4.09
CA LYS A 133 6.13 3.74 -5.32
C LYS A 133 7.39 3.55 -6.16
N VAL A 134 8.54 3.44 -5.53
CA VAL A 134 9.80 3.17 -6.23
C VAL A 134 9.76 1.80 -6.91
N GLU A 135 9.31 0.77 -6.18
CA GLU A 135 9.19 -0.58 -6.75
C GLU A 135 8.20 -0.64 -7.93
N LEU A 136 7.08 0.06 -7.83
CA LEU A 136 6.10 0.13 -8.91
C LEU A 136 6.68 0.81 -10.16
N GLU A 137 7.46 1.87 -9.98
CA GLU A 137 8.11 2.55 -11.10
C GLU A 137 9.17 1.67 -11.76
N ASP A 138 9.96 0.95 -10.97
CA ASP A 138 10.95 0.00 -11.49
C ASP A 138 10.28 -1.11 -12.31
N ILE A 139 9.15 -1.61 -11.83
CA ILE A 139 8.35 -2.61 -12.56
C ILE A 139 7.84 -2.02 -13.89
N ARG A 140 7.34 -0.80 -13.84
CA ARG A 140 6.84 -0.12 -15.04
C ARG A 140 7.91 0.02 -16.12
N GLU A 141 9.12 0.41 -15.73
CA GLU A 141 10.26 0.49 -16.65
C GLU A 141 10.57 -0.88 -17.26
N GLN A 142 10.53 -1.93 -16.45
CA GLN A 142 10.82 -3.27 -16.92
C GLN A 142 9.73 -3.79 -17.86
N ILE A 143 8.47 -3.44 -17.63
CA ILE A 143 7.35 -3.80 -18.51
C ILE A 143 7.58 -3.25 -19.93
N GLN A 144 8.12 -2.04 -20.05
CA GLN A 144 8.40 -1.42 -21.34
C GLN A 144 9.41 -2.24 -22.17
N ASN A 145 10.20 -3.08 -21.54
CA ASN A 145 11.18 -3.94 -22.21
C ASN A 145 10.61 -5.27 -22.69
N ILE A 146 9.36 -5.61 -22.34
CA ILE A 146 8.70 -6.86 -22.77
C ILE A 146 8.31 -6.81 -24.25
N GLU A 147 7.92 -5.66 -24.71
CA GLU A 147 7.51 -5.41 -26.10
C GLU A 147 8.61 -4.64 -26.85
#